data_44b3be024ecdf6741104af70511f51ca
#
_entry.id   44b3be024ecdf6741104af70511f51ca
#
_cell.length_a   1.000
_cell.length_b   1.000
_cell.length_c   1.000
_cell.angle_alpha   90.00
_cell.angle_beta   90.00
_cell.angle_gamma   90.00
#
_symmetry.space_group_name_H-M   'P 1'
#
loop_
_entity.id
_entity.type
_entity.pdbx_description
1 polymer ?
#
loop_
_entity_poly.entity_id
_entity_poly.type
_entity_poly.pdbx_seq_one_letter_code
_entity_poly.pdbx_strand_id
1 'polypeptide(L)'
;LIGPDNEPIAQGNHDWENQLVDGIWTYSLNAVWDGLRDCYSSLLTDVKGKYGCTITNLTSLGFSAMMHGYMAFDKEGTLLVPFRTWRNTITGEASEELTALFHYHIPQRFSIAHLYQAMLKKEPHLTKIDSLLTLAGYINWQMTGEKVIGIGEASGMFPIDIQTKDYNQNMI
;
A
#
# COMPACT_ATOMS: atom_id res chain seq x y z
N LEU A 1 12.04 8.82 14.25
CA LEU A 1 12.24 10.26 14.20
C LEU A 1 13.61 10.55 13.63
N ILE A 2 13.68 11.39 12.64
CA ILE A 2 14.92 11.79 11.97
C ILE A 2 15.30 13.20 12.44
N GLY A 3 16.55 13.38 12.79
CA GLY A 3 17.13 14.65 13.20
C GLY A 3 17.59 15.52 12.03
N PRO A 4 18.10 16.73 12.30
CA PRO A 4 18.52 17.69 11.27
C PRO A 4 19.67 17.18 10.38
N ASP A 5 20.47 16.24 10.89
CA ASP A 5 21.58 15.63 10.15
C ASP A 5 21.16 14.39 9.34
N ASN A 6 19.86 14.16 9.17
CA ASN A 6 19.26 12.97 8.54
C ASN A 6 19.56 11.64 9.26
N GLU A 7 19.94 11.69 10.54
CA GLU A 7 20.20 10.51 11.36
C GLU A 7 18.98 10.16 12.22
N PRO A 8 18.69 8.86 12.41
CA PRO A 8 17.65 8.42 13.33
C PRO A 8 18.02 8.78 14.78
N ILE A 9 17.21 9.62 15.41
CA ILE A 9 17.42 10.08 16.80
C ILE A 9 16.52 9.36 17.81
N ALA A 10 15.36 8.89 17.37
CA ALA A 10 14.46 8.08 18.19
C ALA A 10 13.61 7.16 17.30
N GLN A 11 13.08 6.10 17.91
CA GLN A 11 12.28 5.12 17.18
C GLN A 11 11.12 4.60 18.03
N GLY A 12 10.08 4.10 17.34
CA GLY A 12 9.01 3.33 17.92
C GLY A 12 8.71 2.12 17.06
N ASN A 13 8.31 1.03 17.67
CA ASN A 13 8.06 -0.24 17.00
C ASN A 13 6.70 -0.81 17.39
N HIS A 14 6.16 -1.64 16.52
CA HIS A 14 5.02 -2.50 16.75
C HIS A 14 5.32 -3.86 16.13
N ASP A 15 5.12 -4.92 16.87
CA ASP A 15 5.29 -6.29 16.37
C ASP A 15 4.09 -6.64 15.48
N TRP A 16 4.40 -7.10 14.27
CA TRP A 16 3.41 -7.29 13.22
C TRP A 16 3.38 -8.73 12.73
N GLU A 17 2.21 -9.35 12.76
CA GLU A 17 2.02 -10.71 12.26
C GLU A 17 1.30 -10.72 10.92
N ASN A 18 1.76 -11.59 10.00
CA ASN A 18 1.04 -11.85 8.77
C ASN A 18 -0.24 -12.65 9.05
N GLN A 19 -1.34 -12.25 8.45
CA GLN A 19 -2.63 -12.90 8.62
C GLN A 19 -3.04 -13.62 7.34
N LEU A 20 -3.42 -14.89 7.46
CA LEU A 20 -4.03 -15.66 6.38
C LEU A 20 -5.50 -15.91 6.76
N VAL A 21 -6.42 -15.27 6.04
CA VAL A 21 -7.85 -15.36 6.27
C VAL A 21 -8.51 -15.84 4.98
N ASP A 22 -9.24 -16.95 5.05
CA ASP A 22 -9.92 -17.55 3.89
C ASP A 22 -9.01 -17.76 2.67
N GLY A 23 -7.74 -18.12 2.91
CA GLY A 23 -6.74 -18.32 1.86
C GLY A 23 -6.14 -17.03 1.29
N ILE A 24 -6.44 -15.87 1.85
CA ILE A 24 -5.91 -14.57 1.46
C ILE A 24 -4.92 -14.06 2.52
N TRP A 25 -3.69 -13.79 2.12
CA TRP A 25 -2.75 -13.04 2.95
C TRP A 25 -3.19 -11.57 3.00
N THR A 26 -3.60 -11.14 4.17
CA THR A 26 -4.27 -9.85 4.38
C THR A 26 -3.85 -9.19 5.70
N TYR A 27 -4.25 -7.94 5.87
CA TYR A 27 -4.30 -7.22 7.13
C TYR A 27 -5.62 -6.44 7.19
N SER A 28 -6.25 -6.37 8.35
CA SER A 28 -7.38 -5.45 8.52
C SER A 28 -6.90 -4.00 8.59
N LEU A 29 -7.70 -3.07 8.09
CA LEU A 29 -7.37 -1.65 8.19
C LEU A 29 -7.27 -1.19 9.66
N ASN A 30 -8.07 -1.77 10.54
CA ASN A 30 -7.96 -1.50 11.98
C ASN A 30 -6.59 -1.92 12.54
N ALA A 31 -6.11 -3.11 12.19
CA ALA A 31 -4.78 -3.56 12.63
C ALA A 31 -3.67 -2.62 12.13
N VAL A 32 -3.78 -2.09 10.89
CA VAL A 32 -2.84 -1.09 10.36
C VAL A 32 -2.82 0.17 11.23
N TRP A 33 -4.00 0.71 11.56
CA TRP A 33 -4.10 1.92 12.39
C TRP A 33 -3.67 1.69 13.84
N ASP A 34 -3.98 0.53 14.41
CA ASP A 34 -3.55 0.18 15.76
C ASP A 34 -2.01 0.05 15.82
N GLY A 35 -1.40 -0.62 14.83
CA GLY A 35 0.05 -0.69 14.72
C GLY A 35 0.73 0.68 14.57
N LEU A 36 0.15 1.59 13.77
CA LEU A 36 0.68 2.96 13.65
C LEU A 36 0.59 3.73 14.97
N ARG A 37 -0.53 3.61 15.70
CA ARG A 37 -0.70 4.24 17.02
C ARG A 37 0.31 3.71 18.04
N ASP A 38 0.52 2.40 18.06
CA ASP A 38 1.50 1.76 18.93
C ASP A 38 2.93 2.22 18.61
N CYS A 39 3.31 2.23 17.32
CA CYS A 39 4.59 2.76 16.87
C CYS A 39 4.80 4.20 17.34
N TYR A 40 3.78 5.05 17.17
CA TYR A 40 3.88 6.45 17.58
C TYR A 40 3.96 6.60 19.12
N SER A 41 3.19 5.84 19.86
CA SER A 41 3.23 5.83 21.33
C SER A 41 4.60 5.36 21.86
N SER A 42 5.16 4.31 21.23
CA SER A 42 6.51 3.83 21.51
C SER A 42 7.56 4.89 21.19
N LEU A 43 7.45 5.58 20.05
CA LEU A 43 8.32 6.69 19.68
C LEU A 43 8.28 7.84 20.72
N LEU A 44 7.09 8.23 21.17
CA LEU A 44 6.95 9.27 22.20
C LEU A 44 7.65 8.89 23.51
N THR A 45 7.57 7.61 23.87
CA THR A 45 8.24 7.07 25.06
C THR A 45 9.77 7.12 24.90
N ASP A 46 10.30 6.72 23.75
CA ASP A 46 11.73 6.76 23.46
C ASP A 46 12.28 8.20 23.47
N VAL A 47 11.55 9.14 22.83
CA VAL A 47 11.90 10.58 22.85
C VAL A 47 11.92 11.13 24.26
N LYS A 48 10.91 10.83 25.07
CA LYS A 48 10.85 11.29 26.44
C LYS A 48 11.99 10.74 27.29
N GLY A 49 12.32 9.46 27.09
CA GLY A 49 13.45 8.82 27.80
C GLY A 49 14.80 9.39 27.41
N LYS A 50 15.04 9.66 26.14
CA LYS A 50 16.32 10.16 25.61
C LYS A 50 16.53 11.65 25.83
N TYR A 51 15.49 12.45 25.67
CA TYR A 51 15.59 13.91 25.57
C TYR A 51 14.81 14.67 26.66
N GLY A 52 14.00 13.99 27.47
CA GLY A 52 13.18 14.62 28.51
C GLY A 52 12.06 15.52 27.97
N CYS A 53 11.77 15.49 26.68
CA CYS A 53 10.79 16.34 26.02
C CYS A 53 9.65 15.53 25.39
N THR A 54 8.61 16.24 24.93
CA THR A 54 7.47 15.64 24.21
C THR A 54 7.42 16.23 22.81
N ILE A 55 7.14 15.40 21.80
CA ILE A 55 6.92 15.86 20.43
C ILE A 55 5.59 16.63 20.40
N THR A 56 5.65 17.89 20.01
CA THR A 56 4.47 18.75 19.81
C THR A 56 4.19 19.03 18.35
N ASN A 57 5.24 19.01 17.52
CA ASN A 57 5.17 19.26 16.08
C ASN A 57 6.16 18.38 15.33
N LEU A 58 5.80 18.01 14.11
CA LEU A 58 6.67 17.41 13.11
C LEU A 58 6.76 18.35 11.91
N THR A 59 7.93 18.56 11.36
CA THR A 59 8.11 19.38 10.16
C THR A 59 7.53 18.68 8.92
N SER A 60 7.72 17.36 8.87
CA SER A 60 7.20 16.52 7.79
C SER A 60 6.97 15.09 8.29
N LEU A 61 6.12 14.38 7.60
CA LEU A 61 5.83 12.97 7.82
C LEU A 61 5.75 12.28 6.47
N GLY A 62 6.32 11.09 6.36
CA GLY A 62 6.26 10.28 5.16
C GLY A 62 6.04 8.81 5.52
N PHE A 63 5.38 8.09 4.63
CA PHE A 63 5.11 6.66 4.77
C PHE A 63 5.86 5.86 3.72
N SER A 64 6.53 4.81 4.16
CA SER A 64 7.05 3.75 3.31
C SER A 64 6.38 2.46 3.74
N ALA A 65 5.66 1.83 2.81
CA ALA A 65 4.93 0.59 3.06
C ALA A 65 5.03 -0.35 1.86
N MET A 66 4.21 -1.40 1.83
CA MET A 66 4.15 -2.32 0.69
C MET A 66 3.72 -1.59 -0.58
N MET A 67 4.57 -1.57 -1.60
CA MET A 67 4.28 -0.94 -2.90
C MET A 67 3.40 -1.80 -3.82
N HIS A 68 3.14 -3.04 -3.45
CA HIS A 68 2.37 -4.01 -4.20
C HIS A 68 1.09 -4.38 -3.46
N GLY A 69 0.27 -5.22 -4.10
CA GLY A 69 -0.96 -5.73 -3.55
C GLY A 69 -2.18 -5.02 -4.13
N TYR A 70 -3.32 -5.24 -3.51
CA TYR A 70 -4.59 -4.80 -4.07
C TYR A 70 -5.52 -4.27 -2.98
N MET A 71 -5.77 -2.99 -3.02
CA MET A 71 -6.75 -2.29 -2.19
C MET A 71 -7.70 -1.53 -3.11
N ALA A 72 -8.92 -2.05 -3.27
CA ALA A 72 -9.95 -1.49 -4.12
C ALA A 72 -11.01 -0.78 -3.27
N PHE A 73 -11.28 0.46 -3.56
CA PHE A 73 -12.22 1.31 -2.83
C PHE A 73 -13.36 1.77 -3.73
N ASP A 74 -14.55 1.90 -3.15
CA ASP A 74 -15.69 2.56 -3.79
C ASP A 74 -15.61 4.10 -3.64
N LYS A 75 -16.63 4.78 -4.16
CA LYS A 75 -16.74 6.25 -4.11
C LYS A 75 -16.88 6.79 -2.69
N GLU A 76 -17.45 6.00 -1.80
CA GLU A 76 -17.63 6.32 -0.39
C GLU A 76 -16.35 6.06 0.43
N GLY A 77 -15.32 5.47 -0.20
CA GLY A 77 -14.07 5.13 0.44
C GLY A 77 -14.09 3.82 1.24
N THR A 78 -15.07 2.96 0.96
CA THR A 78 -15.16 1.63 1.56
C THR A 78 -14.23 0.66 0.85
N LEU A 79 -13.43 -0.11 1.59
CA LEU A 79 -12.64 -1.20 1.04
C LEU A 79 -13.57 -2.32 0.58
N LEU A 80 -13.59 -2.60 -0.72
CA LEU A 80 -14.55 -3.51 -1.36
C LEU A 80 -14.29 -4.99 -1.15
N VAL A 81 -13.02 -5.34 -0.98
CA VAL A 81 -12.56 -6.72 -0.71
C VAL A 81 -11.43 -6.67 0.31
N PRO A 82 -11.14 -7.77 1.03
CA PRO A 82 -9.98 -7.80 1.92
C PRO A 82 -8.71 -7.34 1.21
N PHE A 83 -7.87 -6.56 1.89
CA PHE A 83 -6.58 -6.16 1.34
C PHE A 83 -5.76 -7.39 0.95
N ARG A 84 -5.43 -7.53 -0.33
CA ARG A 84 -4.60 -8.63 -0.86
C ARG A 84 -3.15 -8.15 -0.87
N THR A 85 -2.35 -8.65 0.07
CA THR A 85 -0.95 -8.26 0.21
C THR A 85 -0.08 -8.86 -0.90
N TRP A 86 1.17 -8.41 -1.01
CA TRP A 86 2.16 -8.93 -1.96
C TRP A 86 2.48 -10.42 -1.80
N ARG A 87 2.11 -11.03 -0.67
CA ARG A 87 2.33 -12.46 -0.39
C ARG A 87 1.38 -13.40 -1.14
N ASN A 88 0.30 -12.85 -1.70
CA ASN A 88 -0.67 -13.66 -2.41
C ASN A 88 -0.13 -14.15 -3.76
N THR A 89 -0.33 -15.44 -4.01
CA THR A 89 0.02 -16.11 -5.27
C THR A 89 -1.24 -16.58 -6.02
N ILE A 90 -2.35 -15.87 -5.83
CA ILE A 90 -3.67 -16.21 -6.37
C ILE A 90 -3.92 -15.65 -7.78
N THR A 91 -2.95 -14.99 -8.37
CA THR A 91 -3.03 -14.24 -9.63
C THR A 91 -2.13 -14.83 -10.73
N GLY A 92 -1.85 -16.15 -10.66
CA GLY A 92 -0.96 -16.82 -11.61
C GLY A 92 -1.44 -16.70 -13.03
N GLU A 93 -2.71 -17.04 -13.30
CA GLU A 93 -3.35 -16.96 -14.60
C GLU A 93 -3.27 -15.54 -15.19
N ALA A 94 -3.69 -14.54 -14.43
CA ALA A 94 -3.62 -13.14 -14.83
C ALA A 94 -2.19 -12.65 -15.10
N SER A 95 -1.24 -13.06 -14.27
CA SER A 95 0.18 -12.73 -14.44
C SER A 95 0.74 -13.28 -15.75
N GLU A 96 0.43 -14.54 -16.09
CA GLU A 96 0.88 -15.20 -17.33
C GLU A 96 0.25 -14.55 -18.57
N GLU A 97 -1.05 -14.33 -18.57
CA GLU A 97 -1.76 -13.70 -19.68
C GLU A 97 -1.30 -12.26 -19.94
N LEU A 98 -1.20 -11.44 -18.89
CA LEU A 98 -0.73 -10.06 -19.01
C LEU A 98 0.74 -9.99 -19.44
N THR A 99 1.59 -10.88 -18.96
CA THR A 99 3.00 -10.97 -19.39
C THR A 99 3.10 -11.29 -20.87
N ALA A 100 2.30 -12.22 -21.37
CA ALA A 100 2.26 -12.55 -22.77
C ALA A 100 1.69 -11.40 -23.63
N LEU A 101 0.61 -10.78 -23.18
CA LEU A 101 -0.05 -9.68 -23.88
C LEU A 101 0.85 -8.44 -24.04
N PHE A 102 1.53 -8.08 -22.97
CA PHE A 102 2.34 -6.85 -22.93
C PHE A 102 3.79 -7.05 -23.36
N HIS A 103 4.23 -8.31 -23.57
CA HIS A 103 5.64 -8.64 -23.77
C HIS A 103 6.54 -8.04 -22.68
N TYR A 104 5.99 -7.92 -21.48
CA TYR A 104 6.60 -7.35 -20.29
C TYR A 104 6.20 -8.17 -19.06
N HIS A 105 7.18 -8.52 -18.22
CA HIS A 105 6.92 -9.36 -17.05
C HIS A 105 6.03 -8.66 -16.02
N ILE A 106 4.84 -9.22 -15.79
CA ILE A 106 3.88 -8.76 -14.78
C ILE A 106 3.92 -9.74 -13.59
N PRO A 107 4.56 -9.39 -12.48
CA PRO A 107 4.57 -10.24 -11.30
C PRO A 107 3.18 -10.42 -10.69
N GLN A 108 2.93 -11.58 -10.09
CA GLN A 108 1.65 -11.88 -9.43
C GLN A 108 1.25 -10.88 -8.34
N ARG A 109 2.22 -10.23 -7.69
CA ARG A 109 2.00 -9.24 -6.63
C ARG A 109 1.55 -7.86 -7.12
N PHE A 110 1.63 -7.56 -8.42
CA PHE A 110 1.21 -6.27 -8.97
C PHE A 110 -0.30 -6.09 -8.86
N SER A 111 -0.73 -4.85 -8.63
CA SER A 111 -2.16 -4.52 -8.53
C SER A 111 -2.93 -4.85 -9.80
N ILE A 112 -2.33 -4.63 -10.98
CA ILE A 112 -2.93 -5.00 -12.27
C ILE A 112 -3.18 -6.51 -12.38
N ALA A 113 -2.29 -7.37 -11.87
CA ALA A 113 -2.50 -8.81 -11.87
C ALA A 113 -3.69 -9.21 -10.98
N HIS A 114 -3.84 -8.57 -9.83
CA HIS A 114 -5.00 -8.78 -8.96
C HIS A 114 -6.30 -8.28 -9.60
N LEU A 115 -6.28 -7.10 -10.23
CA LEU A 115 -7.43 -6.55 -10.93
C LEU A 115 -7.85 -7.46 -12.08
N TYR A 116 -6.91 -7.87 -12.92
CA TYR A 116 -7.21 -8.73 -14.06
C TYR A 116 -7.68 -10.13 -13.61
N GLN A 117 -7.09 -10.69 -12.54
CA GLN A 117 -7.58 -11.94 -11.96
C GLN A 117 -9.02 -11.83 -11.45
N ALA A 118 -9.38 -10.70 -10.85
CA ALA A 118 -10.75 -10.43 -10.44
C ALA A 118 -11.69 -10.34 -11.66
N MET A 119 -11.23 -9.77 -12.77
CA MET A 119 -11.99 -9.74 -14.05
C MET A 119 -12.20 -11.14 -14.61
N LEU A 120 -11.16 -11.97 -14.68
CA LEU A 120 -11.27 -13.37 -15.12
C LEU A 120 -12.27 -14.15 -14.27
N LYS A 121 -12.26 -13.94 -12.96
CA LYS A 121 -13.19 -14.57 -12.01
C LYS A 121 -14.55 -13.89 -11.91
N LYS A 122 -14.77 -12.78 -12.62
CA LYS A 122 -16.00 -11.98 -12.57
C LYS A 122 -16.41 -11.60 -11.15
N GLU A 123 -15.44 -11.18 -10.35
CA GLU A 123 -15.69 -10.81 -8.96
C GLU A 123 -16.69 -9.61 -8.88
N PRO A 124 -17.68 -9.65 -7.98
CA PRO A 124 -18.80 -8.68 -8.00
C PRO A 124 -18.39 -7.26 -7.61
N HIS A 125 -17.26 -7.06 -6.97
CA HIS A 125 -16.78 -5.73 -6.55
C HIS A 125 -16.28 -4.86 -7.71
N LEU A 126 -15.96 -5.44 -8.86
CA LEU A 126 -15.39 -4.74 -10.02
C LEU A 126 -16.23 -3.54 -10.47
N THR A 127 -17.56 -3.68 -10.46
CA THR A 127 -18.48 -2.62 -10.90
C THR A 127 -18.58 -1.44 -9.92
N LYS A 128 -18.00 -1.57 -8.73
CA LYS A 128 -18.04 -0.56 -7.67
C LYS A 128 -16.70 0.14 -7.47
N ILE A 129 -15.65 -0.32 -8.13
CA ILE A 129 -14.31 0.27 -7.98
C ILE A 129 -14.33 1.71 -8.46
N ASP A 130 -13.91 2.62 -7.58
CA ASP A 130 -13.61 4.01 -7.87
C ASP A 130 -12.09 4.25 -7.91
N SER A 131 -11.38 3.66 -6.97
CA SER A 131 -9.93 3.86 -6.86
C SER A 131 -9.20 2.60 -6.39
N LEU A 132 -7.95 2.48 -6.84
CA LEU A 132 -7.00 1.47 -6.39
C LEU A 132 -5.83 2.18 -5.70
N LEU A 133 -5.48 1.73 -4.52
CA LEU A 133 -4.38 2.29 -3.74
C LEU A 133 -3.44 1.18 -3.25
N THR A 134 -2.23 1.57 -2.91
CA THR A 134 -1.33 0.79 -2.09
C THR A 134 -1.55 1.12 -0.61
N LEU A 135 -0.89 0.40 0.29
CA LEU A 135 -1.00 0.67 1.72
C LEU A 135 -0.51 2.07 2.09
N ALA A 136 0.63 2.52 1.54
CA ALA A 136 1.13 3.88 1.80
C ALA A 136 0.21 4.94 1.20
N GLY A 137 -0.30 4.73 -0.02
CA GLY A 137 -1.30 5.61 -0.64
C GLY A 137 -2.58 5.71 0.18
N TYR A 138 -3.06 4.60 0.73
CA TYR A 138 -4.22 4.59 1.64
C TYR A 138 -3.97 5.42 2.91
N ILE A 139 -2.82 5.20 3.59
CA ILE A 139 -2.49 5.94 4.80
C ILE A 139 -2.35 7.45 4.50
N ASN A 140 -1.65 7.78 3.41
CA ASN A 140 -1.52 9.17 2.98
C ASN A 140 -2.88 9.82 2.72
N TRP A 141 -3.76 9.16 1.97
CA TRP A 141 -5.12 9.64 1.72
C TRP A 141 -5.90 9.88 3.03
N GLN A 142 -5.86 8.94 3.97
CA GLN A 142 -6.58 9.10 5.25
C GLN A 142 -6.04 10.27 6.10
N MET A 143 -4.76 10.62 5.96
CA MET A 143 -4.14 11.72 6.71
C MET A 143 -4.26 13.08 6.03
N THR A 144 -4.33 13.12 4.72
CA THR A 144 -4.32 14.37 3.95
C THR A 144 -5.65 14.70 3.28
N GLY A 145 -6.51 13.71 3.09
CA GLY A 145 -7.72 13.80 2.27
C GLY A 145 -7.47 13.60 0.76
N GLU A 146 -6.19 13.52 0.32
CA GLU A 146 -5.82 13.45 -1.09
C GLU A 146 -5.42 12.03 -1.51
N LYS A 147 -6.08 11.50 -2.56
CA LYS A 147 -5.74 10.21 -3.18
C LYS A 147 -4.60 10.40 -4.18
N VAL A 148 -3.38 10.37 -3.69
CA VAL A 148 -2.17 10.51 -4.52
C VAL A 148 -1.21 9.36 -4.31
N ILE A 149 -0.41 9.06 -5.31
CA ILE A 149 0.58 7.99 -5.31
C ILE A 149 1.86 8.49 -5.99
N GLY A 150 3.01 8.21 -5.39
CA GLY A 150 4.30 8.49 -6.00
C GLY A 150 4.62 7.51 -7.14
N ILE A 151 5.35 7.97 -8.16
CA ILE A 151 5.69 7.15 -9.34
C ILE A 151 6.43 5.85 -8.97
N GLY A 152 7.30 5.89 -7.96
CA GLY A 152 8.00 4.69 -7.48
C GLY A 152 7.04 3.63 -6.95
N GLU A 153 5.98 4.04 -6.27
CA GLU A 153 4.96 3.16 -5.76
C GLU A 153 3.98 2.71 -6.86
N ALA A 154 3.59 3.64 -7.73
CA ALA A 154 2.73 3.36 -8.88
C ALA A 154 3.31 2.28 -9.80
N SER A 155 4.65 2.23 -9.96
CA SER A 155 5.34 1.22 -10.75
C SER A 155 5.19 -0.23 -10.23
N GLY A 156 4.82 -0.40 -8.97
CA GLY A 156 4.45 -1.69 -8.39
C GLY A 156 2.98 -2.04 -8.54
N MET A 157 2.17 -1.13 -9.07
CA MET A 157 0.74 -1.34 -9.33
C MET A 157 0.47 -1.66 -10.79
N PHE A 158 0.92 -0.79 -11.69
CA PHE A 158 0.74 -0.86 -13.13
C PHE A 158 2.04 -0.51 -13.85
N PRO A 159 2.25 -0.95 -15.10
CA PRO A 159 3.43 -0.59 -15.87
C PRO A 159 3.54 0.93 -16.08
N ILE A 160 4.73 1.47 -15.85
CA ILE A 160 5.06 2.89 -16.02
C ILE A 160 5.89 3.07 -17.29
N ASP A 161 5.54 4.06 -18.10
CA ASP A 161 6.39 4.54 -19.18
C ASP A 161 7.48 5.44 -18.60
N ILE A 162 8.74 5.07 -18.82
CA ILE A 162 9.90 5.78 -18.26
C ILE A 162 10.13 7.16 -18.88
N GLN A 163 9.58 7.43 -20.07
CA GLN A 163 9.73 8.70 -20.76
C GLN A 163 8.71 9.70 -20.27
N THR A 164 7.44 9.30 -20.23
CA THR A 164 6.35 10.17 -19.76
C THR A 164 6.29 10.25 -18.24
N LYS A 165 6.87 9.26 -17.53
CA LYS A 165 6.77 9.10 -16.07
C LYS A 165 5.32 8.97 -15.59
N ASP A 166 4.49 8.34 -16.39
CA ASP A 166 3.09 8.07 -16.13
C ASP A 166 2.77 6.61 -16.53
N TYR A 167 1.56 6.15 -16.26
CA TYR A 167 1.12 4.82 -16.67
C TYR A 167 1.25 4.61 -18.18
N ASN A 168 1.75 3.45 -18.56
CA ASN A 168 1.85 3.08 -19.97
C ASN A 168 0.45 2.84 -20.55
N GLN A 169 0.00 3.76 -21.40
CA GLN A 169 -1.36 3.77 -21.96
C GLN A 169 -1.68 2.56 -22.84
N ASN A 170 -0.69 1.80 -23.28
CA ASN A 170 -0.88 0.56 -24.04
C ASN A 170 -1.00 -0.69 -23.14
N MET A 171 -0.83 -0.53 -21.83
CA MET A 171 -0.79 -1.63 -20.85
C MET A 171 -1.79 -1.43 -19.69
N ILE A 172 -2.75 -0.52 -19.85
CA ILE A 172 -3.81 -0.29 -18.86
C ILE A 172 -5.19 -0.26 -19.53
#